data_815391d011dd39a5fbd44fa78ee7c20e
#
_entry.id   815391d011dd39a5fbd44fa78ee7c20e
#
_cell.length_a   1.000
_cell.length_b   1.000
_cell.length_c   1.000
_cell.angle_alpha   90.00
_cell.angle_beta   90.00
_cell.angle_gamma   90.00
#
_symmetry.space_group_name_H-M   'P 1'
#
loop_
_entity.id
_entity.type
_entity.pdbx_description
1 polymer ?
#
loop_
_entity_poly.entity_id
_entity_poly.type
_entity_poly.pdbx_seq_one_letter_code
_entity_poly.pdbx_strand_id
1 'polypeptide(L)'
;RRAIRRSCGLSCGIKWPNDLVLNRKKLCGILTELGLEGESGAVDYVAVGIGINVSQTSEDFIPEVRGVATSLAQALTPPPARNILAAAVLAALDDMYASFPAAREEYLKRYRAGCLTLGRPCRLLRADGTSEEAFAED
;
A
#
# COMPACT_ATOMS: atom_id res chain seq x y z
N ARG A 1 -0.37 -0.62 -6.24
CA ARG A 1 -1.60 -1.17 -6.81
C ARG A 1 -1.52 -1.34 -8.33
N ARG A 2 -1.22 -0.25 -9.09
CA ARG A 2 -1.12 -0.29 -10.57
C ARG A 2 -0.05 -1.27 -11.07
N ALA A 3 1.11 -1.30 -10.44
CA ALA A 3 2.19 -2.22 -10.77
C ALA A 3 1.77 -3.69 -10.62
N ILE A 4 1.16 -4.06 -9.50
CA ILE A 4 0.65 -5.43 -9.27
C ILE A 4 -0.38 -5.81 -10.33
N ARG A 5 -1.33 -4.92 -10.63
CA ARG A 5 -2.32 -5.18 -11.67
C ARG A 5 -1.70 -5.37 -13.05
N ARG A 6 -0.69 -4.58 -13.40
CA ARG A 6 0.03 -4.70 -14.69
C ARG A 6 0.87 -5.98 -14.78
N SER A 7 1.54 -6.35 -13.68
CA SER A 7 2.46 -7.49 -13.68
C SER A 7 1.78 -8.85 -13.57
N CYS A 8 0.63 -8.92 -12.90
CA CYS A 8 -0.01 -10.21 -12.61
C CYS A 8 -1.54 -10.21 -12.62
N GLY A 9 -2.18 -9.16 -13.12
CA GLY A 9 -3.63 -9.06 -13.28
C GLY A 9 -4.43 -8.89 -11.99
N LEU A 10 -3.80 -8.98 -10.82
CA LEU A 10 -4.49 -8.92 -9.53
C LEU A 10 -4.93 -7.50 -9.18
N SER A 11 -6.15 -7.38 -8.68
CA SER A 11 -6.69 -6.14 -8.15
C SER A 11 -6.63 -6.14 -6.63
N CYS A 12 -5.89 -5.20 -6.06
CA CYS A 12 -5.78 -5.01 -4.61
C CYS A 12 -6.64 -3.84 -4.15
N GLY A 13 -7.24 -3.95 -2.97
CA GLY A 13 -7.83 -2.83 -2.26
C GLY A 13 -6.77 -2.05 -1.47
N ILE A 14 -7.12 -0.85 -1.05
CA ILE A 14 -6.29 -0.03 -0.16
C ILE A 14 -6.95 -0.06 1.22
N LYS A 15 -6.20 -0.50 2.23
CA LYS A 15 -6.56 -0.29 3.62
C LYS A 15 -5.81 0.95 4.08
N TRP A 16 -6.56 1.99 4.43
CA TRP A 16 -6.01 3.25 4.90
C TRP A 16 -5.08 3.05 6.10
N PRO A 17 -3.95 3.78 6.21
CA PRO A 17 -3.49 4.76 5.23
C PRO A 17 -2.58 4.19 4.13
N ASN A 18 -1.91 3.07 4.31
CA ASN A 18 -0.71 2.71 3.57
C ASN A 18 -0.58 1.21 3.22
N ASP A 19 -1.63 0.42 3.43
CA ASP A 19 -1.58 -1.01 3.14
C ASP A 19 -2.34 -1.37 1.86
N LEU A 20 -1.77 -2.27 1.06
CA LEU A 20 -2.54 -2.96 0.03
C LEU A 20 -3.00 -4.31 0.54
N VAL A 21 -4.26 -4.61 0.30
CA VAL A 21 -4.89 -5.87 0.71
C VAL A 21 -5.39 -6.65 -0.50
N LEU A 22 -5.21 -7.96 -0.43
CA LEU A 22 -5.72 -8.93 -1.38
C LEU A 22 -6.52 -9.97 -0.60
N ASN A 23 -7.77 -10.22 -1.01
CA ASN A 23 -8.66 -11.14 -0.32
C ASN A 23 -8.74 -10.87 1.20
N ARG A 24 -8.85 -9.58 1.57
CA ARG A 24 -8.91 -9.08 2.96
C ARG A 24 -7.64 -9.31 3.80
N LYS A 25 -6.53 -9.74 3.21
CA LYS A 25 -5.24 -9.95 3.88
C LYS A 25 -4.21 -8.96 3.36
N LYS A 26 -3.32 -8.51 4.24
CA LYS A 26 -2.24 -7.58 3.89
C LYS A 26 -1.25 -8.23 2.93
N LEU A 27 -1.10 -7.63 1.77
CA LEU A 27 -0.15 -8.01 0.73
C LEU A 27 1.07 -7.11 0.71
N CYS A 28 0.89 -5.83 0.98
CA CYS A 28 1.95 -4.82 0.85
C CYS A 28 1.74 -3.72 1.89
N GLY A 29 2.84 -3.23 2.44
CA GLY A 29 2.89 -2.00 3.23
C GLY A 29 3.75 -0.96 2.54
N ILE A 30 3.37 0.32 2.65
CA ILE A 30 4.11 1.45 2.10
C ILE A 30 4.42 2.41 3.24
N LEU A 31 5.67 2.76 3.41
CA LEU A 31 6.12 3.73 4.41
C LEU A 31 6.81 4.89 3.69
N THR A 32 6.53 6.11 4.12
CA THR A 32 7.20 7.32 3.62
C THR A 32 7.86 8.06 4.76
N GLU A 33 9.08 8.50 4.53
CA GLU A 33 9.85 9.33 5.44
C GLU A 33 10.25 10.62 4.73
N LEU A 34 10.20 11.72 5.46
CA LEU A 34 10.56 13.05 4.95
C LEU A 34 11.90 13.47 5.55
N GLY A 35 12.84 13.86 4.69
CA GLY A 35 13.97 14.68 5.08
C GLY A 35 13.63 16.16 4.94
N LEU A 36 13.88 16.94 5.99
CA LEU A 36 13.65 18.38 5.99
C LEU A 36 15.00 19.12 6.03
N GLU A 37 15.11 20.21 5.29
CA GLU A 37 16.23 21.13 5.40
C GLU A 37 16.18 21.86 6.73
N GLY A 38 17.32 21.84 7.47
CA GLY A 38 17.37 22.21 8.88
C GLY A 38 16.95 23.65 9.20
N GLU A 39 17.20 24.62 8.31
CA GLU A 39 16.90 26.04 8.56
C GLU A 39 15.56 26.48 7.97
N SER A 40 15.18 26.01 6.81
CA SER A 40 13.96 26.44 6.12
C SER A 40 12.73 25.58 6.44
N GLY A 41 12.92 24.34 6.92
CA GLY A 41 11.86 23.35 7.09
C GLY A 41 11.28 22.87 5.75
N ALA A 42 11.90 23.22 4.62
CA ALA A 42 11.49 22.73 3.32
C ALA A 42 11.76 21.24 3.18
N VAL A 43 10.95 20.54 2.38
CA VAL A 43 11.17 19.14 2.09
C VAL A 43 12.40 19.00 1.20
N ASP A 44 13.42 18.33 1.70
CA ASP A 44 14.66 18.02 0.98
C ASP A 44 14.48 16.76 0.13
N TYR A 45 14.01 15.68 0.75
CA TYR A 45 13.71 14.43 0.05
C TYR A 45 12.54 13.67 0.68
N VAL A 46 11.98 12.76 -0.09
CA VAL A 46 11.01 11.77 0.37
C VAL A 46 11.56 10.37 0.13
N ALA A 47 11.81 9.61 1.18
CA ALA A 47 12.12 8.19 1.06
C ALA A 47 10.83 7.36 1.06
N VAL A 48 10.68 6.46 0.09
CA VAL A 48 9.48 5.61 -0.03
C VAL A 48 9.89 4.14 0.09
N GLY A 49 9.55 3.52 1.21
CA GLY A 49 9.70 2.08 1.43
C GLY A 49 8.46 1.32 0.96
N ILE A 50 8.61 0.33 0.08
CA ILE A 50 7.51 -0.50 -0.42
C ILE A 50 7.82 -1.96 -0.16
N GLY A 51 7.12 -2.57 0.82
CA GLY A 51 7.26 -3.98 1.14
C GLY A 51 6.13 -4.82 0.53
N ILE A 52 6.43 -5.64 -0.48
CA ILE A 52 5.45 -6.53 -1.11
C ILE A 52 5.78 -7.98 -0.77
N ASN A 53 4.83 -8.72 -0.22
CA ASN A 53 4.96 -10.15 -0.01
C ASN A 53 4.81 -10.87 -1.37
N VAL A 54 5.86 -11.48 -1.87
CA VAL A 54 5.87 -12.08 -3.22
C VAL A 54 5.79 -13.60 -3.14
N SER A 55 6.77 -14.25 -2.52
CA SER A 55 6.95 -15.71 -2.57
C SER A 55 6.68 -16.42 -1.24
N GLN A 56 6.27 -15.69 -0.22
CA GLN A 56 6.02 -16.26 1.11
C GLN A 56 4.87 -17.26 1.07
N THR A 57 5.09 -18.40 1.68
CA THR A 57 4.04 -19.37 2.01
C THR A 57 3.33 -18.97 3.32
N SER A 58 2.34 -19.72 3.75
CA SER A 58 1.67 -19.46 5.03
C SER A 58 2.63 -19.62 6.21
N GLU A 59 3.56 -20.58 6.11
CA GLU A 59 4.51 -20.93 7.14
C GLU A 59 5.63 -19.91 7.33
N ASP A 60 5.92 -19.12 6.28
CA ASP A 60 6.92 -18.05 6.33
C ASP A 60 6.47 -16.84 7.17
N PHE A 61 5.16 -16.74 7.45
CA PHE A 61 4.63 -15.70 8.33
C PHE A 61 4.64 -16.16 9.78
N ILE A 62 5.01 -15.27 10.69
CA ILE A 62 4.89 -15.53 12.12
C ILE A 62 3.42 -15.81 12.50
N PRO A 63 3.15 -16.65 13.51
CA PRO A 63 1.78 -17.06 13.85
C PRO A 63 0.78 -15.93 14.01
N GLU A 64 1.20 -14.81 14.61
CA GLU A 64 0.37 -13.65 14.94
C GLU A 64 -0.19 -12.93 13.69
N VAL A 65 0.53 -12.98 12.57
CA VAL A 65 0.10 -12.31 11.32
C VAL A 65 -0.33 -13.28 10.22
N ARG A 66 -0.17 -14.58 10.43
CA ARG A 66 -0.51 -15.64 9.44
C ARG A 66 -1.97 -15.56 8.97
N GLY A 67 -2.89 -15.18 9.87
CA GLY A 67 -4.31 -15.01 9.56
C GLY A 67 -4.64 -13.76 8.76
N VAL A 68 -3.80 -12.72 8.83
CA VAL A 68 -4.06 -11.38 8.27
C VAL A 68 -3.10 -10.95 7.16
N ALA A 69 -2.03 -11.72 6.92
CA ALA A 69 -1.07 -11.50 5.83
C ALA A 69 -1.28 -12.49 4.68
N THR A 70 -0.85 -12.11 3.49
CA THR A 70 -0.81 -12.93 2.28
C THR A 70 0.35 -12.54 1.39
N SER A 71 0.61 -13.34 0.35
CA SER A 71 1.60 -13.07 -0.67
C SER A 71 1.03 -13.28 -2.08
N LEU A 72 1.77 -12.87 -3.10
CA LEU A 72 1.40 -13.14 -4.49
C LEU A 72 1.44 -14.65 -4.80
N ALA A 73 2.36 -15.41 -4.18
CA ALA A 73 2.45 -16.87 -4.35
C ALA A 73 1.23 -17.62 -3.79
N GLN A 74 0.55 -17.06 -2.80
CA GLN A 74 -0.69 -17.65 -2.29
C GLN A 74 -1.90 -17.40 -3.20
N ALA A 75 -1.80 -16.47 -4.13
CA ALA A 75 -2.87 -16.10 -5.05
C ALA A 75 -2.62 -16.54 -6.50
N LEU A 76 -1.38 -16.80 -6.87
CA LEU A 76 -0.95 -17.11 -8.23
C LEU A 76 0.11 -18.21 -8.24
N THR A 77 0.00 -19.13 -9.20
CA THR A 77 1.02 -20.17 -9.43
C THR A 77 1.40 -20.18 -10.91
N PRO A 78 2.62 -19.79 -11.29
CA PRO A 78 3.68 -19.23 -10.44
C PRO A 78 3.43 -17.75 -10.08
N PRO A 79 4.05 -17.25 -8.99
CA PRO A 79 4.05 -15.82 -8.69
C PRO A 79 4.91 -15.07 -9.72
N PRO A 80 4.72 -13.74 -9.89
CA PRO A 80 5.54 -12.95 -10.79
C PRO A 80 7.00 -12.93 -10.32
N ALA A 81 7.93 -12.89 -11.27
CA ALA A 81 9.35 -12.71 -10.97
C ALA A 81 9.57 -11.36 -10.28
N ARG A 82 10.37 -11.36 -9.20
CA ARG A 82 10.59 -10.17 -8.34
C ARG A 82 11.16 -8.98 -9.12
N ASN A 83 12.08 -9.22 -10.05
CA ASN A 83 12.67 -8.18 -10.89
C ASN A 83 11.64 -7.53 -11.83
N ILE A 84 10.73 -8.31 -12.41
CA ILE A 84 9.64 -7.80 -13.25
C ILE A 84 8.68 -6.94 -12.42
N LEU A 85 8.33 -7.41 -11.22
CA LEU A 85 7.48 -6.65 -10.32
C LEU A 85 8.15 -5.36 -9.87
N ALA A 86 9.45 -5.40 -9.51
CA ALA A 86 10.22 -4.24 -9.12
C ALA A 86 10.29 -3.20 -10.26
N ALA A 87 10.59 -3.64 -11.49
CA ALA A 87 10.59 -2.76 -12.65
C ALA A 87 9.22 -2.09 -12.88
N ALA A 88 8.13 -2.85 -12.72
CA ALA A 88 6.77 -2.29 -12.83
C ALA A 88 6.42 -1.29 -11.73
N VAL A 89 6.95 -1.48 -10.51
CA VAL A 89 6.81 -0.52 -9.40
C VAL A 89 7.57 0.75 -9.70
N LEU A 90 8.84 0.66 -10.13
CA LEU A 90 9.66 1.82 -10.50
C LEU A 90 9.01 2.62 -11.63
N ALA A 91 8.59 1.97 -12.71
CA ALA A 91 7.91 2.63 -13.82
C ALA A 91 6.61 3.33 -13.37
N ALA A 92 5.87 2.75 -12.41
CA ALA A 92 4.66 3.38 -11.89
C ALA A 92 4.97 4.59 -10.99
N LEU A 93 6.12 4.60 -10.30
CA LEU A 93 6.61 5.75 -9.53
C LEU A 93 7.10 6.86 -10.44
N ASP A 94 7.83 6.53 -11.51
CA ASP A 94 8.28 7.49 -12.52
C ASP A 94 7.09 8.18 -13.20
N ASP A 95 6.08 7.41 -13.63
CA ASP A 95 4.83 7.94 -14.19
C ASP A 95 4.15 8.92 -13.19
N MET A 96 4.15 8.58 -11.90
CA MET A 96 3.57 9.42 -10.87
C MET A 96 4.40 10.69 -10.67
N TYR A 97 5.71 10.56 -10.53
CA TYR A 97 6.61 11.68 -10.30
C TYR A 97 6.59 12.68 -11.45
N ALA A 98 6.56 12.21 -12.68
CA ALA A 98 6.50 13.05 -13.87
C ALA A 98 5.21 13.87 -13.97
N SER A 99 4.11 13.41 -13.37
CA SER A 99 2.80 14.07 -13.43
C SER A 99 2.43 14.82 -12.16
N PHE A 100 3.08 14.56 -11.03
CA PHE A 100 2.85 15.23 -9.76
C PHE A 100 3.62 16.59 -9.71
N PRO A 101 3.09 17.67 -9.14
CA PRO A 101 1.81 17.75 -8.41
C PRO A 101 0.57 18.05 -9.27
N ALA A 102 0.72 18.31 -10.57
CA ALA A 102 -0.40 18.70 -11.43
C ALA A 102 -1.56 17.68 -11.43
N ALA A 103 -1.24 16.38 -11.38
CA ALA A 103 -2.22 15.30 -11.35
C ALA A 103 -2.66 14.86 -9.93
N ARG A 104 -2.37 15.66 -8.89
CA ARG A 104 -2.63 15.31 -7.49
C ARG A 104 -4.09 14.86 -7.26
N GLU A 105 -5.05 15.61 -7.74
CA GLU A 105 -6.47 15.31 -7.53
C GLU A 105 -6.90 14.00 -8.20
N GLU A 106 -6.34 13.68 -9.35
CA GLU A 106 -6.60 12.42 -10.02
C GLU A 106 -6.02 11.23 -9.23
N TYR A 107 -4.85 11.39 -8.61
CA TYR A 107 -4.29 10.36 -7.72
C TYR A 107 -5.13 10.18 -6.46
N LEU A 108 -5.60 11.26 -5.85
CA LEU A 108 -6.51 11.19 -4.69
C LEU A 108 -7.83 10.50 -5.05
N LYS A 109 -8.43 10.86 -6.20
CA LYS A 109 -9.63 10.20 -6.70
C LYS A 109 -9.44 8.69 -6.87
N ARG A 110 -8.31 8.27 -7.44
CA ARG A 110 -7.96 6.84 -7.61
C ARG A 110 -7.69 6.15 -6.27
N TYR A 111 -7.10 6.87 -5.32
CA TYR A 111 -6.89 6.38 -3.96
C TYR A 111 -8.24 6.12 -3.29
N ARG A 112 -9.13 7.12 -3.25
CA ARG A 112 -10.47 7.01 -2.67
C ARG A 112 -11.28 5.88 -3.30
N ALA A 113 -11.30 5.78 -4.62
CA ALA A 113 -11.99 4.70 -5.35
C ALA A 113 -11.43 3.29 -5.05
N GLY A 114 -10.20 3.20 -4.55
CA GLY A 114 -9.58 1.94 -4.14
C GLY A 114 -9.61 1.68 -2.65
N CYS A 115 -9.97 2.67 -1.84
CA CYS A 115 -9.95 2.58 -0.38
C CYS A 115 -11.11 1.73 0.13
N LEU A 116 -10.79 0.67 0.86
CA LEU A 116 -11.78 -0.25 1.41
C LEU A 116 -12.36 0.23 2.75
N THR A 117 -11.75 1.25 3.34
CA THR A 117 -12.16 1.82 4.63
C THR A 117 -13.27 2.85 4.46
N LEU A 118 -13.22 3.63 3.38
CA LEU A 118 -14.19 4.70 3.13
C LEU A 118 -15.62 4.17 2.94
N GLY A 119 -16.58 4.92 3.46
CA GLY A 119 -18.00 4.60 3.42
C GLY A 119 -18.41 3.43 4.31
N ARG A 120 -17.61 3.10 5.33
CA ARG A 120 -17.85 1.94 6.19
C ARG A 120 -17.64 2.24 7.67
N PRO A 121 -18.36 1.52 8.55
CA PRO A 121 -18.04 1.49 9.97
C PRO A 121 -16.59 0.98 10.16
N CYS A 122 -15.86 1.62 11.04
CA CYS A 122 -14.50 1.26 11.39
C CYS A 122 -14.29 1.47 12.89
N ARG A 123 -13.24 0.87 13.42
CA ARG A 123 -12.78 1.09 14.78
C ARG A 123 -11.50 1.90 14.75
N LEU A 124 -11.56 3.09 15.32
CA LEU A 124 -10.40 3.96 15.48
C LEU A 124 -9.60 3.50 16.69
N LEU A 125 -8.34 3.16 16.49
CA LEU A 125 -7.41 2.80 17.56
C LEU A 125 -6.53 4.02 17.85
N ARG A 126 -6.51 4.46 19.10
CA ARG A 126 -5.68 5.58 19.55
C ARG A 126 -4.34 5.09 20.07
N ALA A 127 -3.36 5.97 20.11
CA ALA A 127 -2.01 5.64 20.59
C ALA A 127 -1.96 5.24 22.08
N ASP A 128 -2.93 5.68 22.87
CA ASP A 128 -3.10 5.30 24.28
C ASP A 128 -3.74 3.91 24.49
N GLY A 129 -4.01 3.19 23.43
CA GLY A 129 -4.63 1.85 23.45
C GLY A 129 -6.17 1.88 23.52
N THR A 130 -6.80 3.03 23.64
CA THR A 130 -8.25 3.14 23.58
C THR A 130 -8.78 2.97 22.17
N SER A 131 -10.04 2.61 22.04
CA SER A 131 -10.68 2.49 20.73
C SER A 131 -12.12 3.00 20.77
N GLU A 132 -12.56 3.55 19.65
CA GLU A 132 -13.94 3.99 19.46
C GLU A 132 -14.49 3.53 18.11
N GLU A 133 -15.80 3.32 18.07
CA GLU A 133 -16.49 3.05 16.81
C GLU A 133 -16.67 4.38 16.05
N ALA A 134 -16.35 4.35 14.77
CA ALA A 134 -16.40 5.51 13.89
C ALA A 134 -16.92 5.11 12.51
N PHE A 135 -17.33 6.08 11.71
CA PHE A 135 -17.64 5.88 10.30
C PHE A 135 -16.61 6.63 9.47
N ALA A 136 -15.96 5.93 8.55
CA ALA A 136 -14.93 6.54 7.70
C ALA A 136 -15.61 7.32 6.57
N GLU A 137 -15.70 8.62 6.73
CA GLU A 137 -16.10 9.55 5.66
C GLU A 137 -14.92 9.87 4.73
N ASP A 138 -14.98 10.97 3.98
CA ASP A 138 -13.89 11.33 3.05
C ASP A 138 -12.73 12.08 3.75
#